data_f0abda63075e1ca32612d4cf36c2bb8e
#
_entry.id   f0abda63075e1ca32612d4cf36c2bb8e
#
_cell.length_a   1.000
_cell.length_b   1.000
_cell.length_c   1.000
_cell.angle_alpha   90.00
_cell.angle_beta   90.00
_cell.angle_gamma   90.00
#
_symmetry.space_group_name_H-M   'P 1'
#
loop_
_entity.id
_entity.type
_entity.pdbx_description
1 polymer ?
#
loop_
_entity_poly.entity_id
_entity_poly.type
_entity_poly.pdbx_seq_one_letter_code
_entity_poly.pdbx_strand_id
1 'polypeptide(L)'
;MAEATKIDFHHRRISQLSDFTELIEMLFPGNRNQQHAAACIFFELKWTGTIVPNLGYLESKYDVSRRVLQRARAKLSRLGLIEHVSYLNSRYGGRHGWRLSSRFETSLRQLAEKCSVLREKTVGTREKDNMLLQLVDARQHVGWGTRDEEK
;
A
#
# COMPACT_ATOMS: atom_id res chain seq x y z
N MET A 1 8.59 -13.01 -4.67
CA MET A 1 9.10 -11.77 -4.02
C MET A 1 8.02 -10.72 -3.98
N ALA A 2 7.88 -10.05 -2.84
CA ALA A 2 6.94 -8.93 -2.72
C ALA A 2 7.44 -7.74 -3.54
N GLU A 3 6.57 -7.18 -4.36
CA GLU A 3 6.87 -5.98 -5.12
C GLU A 3 6.94 -4.78 -4.20
N ALA A 4 7.95 -3.93 -4.38
CA ALA A 4 8.09 -2.72 -3.59
C ALA A 4 6.99 -1.72 -3.95
N THR A 5 6.26 -1.26 -2.94
CA THR A 5 5.21 -0.25 -3.11
C THR A 5 5.78 1.13 -2.82
N LYS A 6 5.83 1.98 -3.85
CA LYS A 6 6.37 3.33 -3.72
C LYS A 6 5.30 4.28 -3.20
N ILE A 7 5.65 5.02 -2.15
CA ILE A 7 4.84 6.10 -1.57
C ILE A 7 5.76 7.31 -1.41
N ASP A 8 5.25 8.50 -1.72
CA ASP A 8 5.95 9.76 -1.47
C ASP A 8 5.69 10.19 -0.03
N PHE A 9 6.46 9.63 0.90
CA PHE A 9 6.32 9.88 2.33
C PHE A 9 7.23 11.03 2.77
N HIS A 10 6.64 12.23 2.91
CA HIS A 10 7.36 13.42 3.37
C HIS A 10 6.59 14.07 4.52
N HIS A 11 7.28 14.26 5.66
CA HIS A 11 6.61 14.71 6.89
C HIS A 11 5.90 16.06 6.75
N ARG A 12 6.48 17.02 6.02
CA ARG A 12 5.84 18.33 5.78
C ARG A 12 4.57 18.20 4.96
N ARG A 13 4.62 17.39 3.91
CA ARG A 13 3.46 17.13 3.05
C ARG A 13 2.35 16.46 3.85
N ILE A 14 2.71 15.49 4.70
CA ILE A 14 1.73 14.79 5.54
C ILE A 14 1.08 15.75 6.53
N SER A 15 1.85 16.63 7.19
CA SER A 15 1.31 17.59 8.15
C SER A 15 0.38 18.64 7.52
N GLN A 16 0.55 18.92 6.23
CA GLN A 16 -0.24 19.88 5.49
C GLN A 16 -1.37 19.24 4.67
N LEU A 17 -1.45 17.92 4.69
CA LEU A 17 -2.44 17.19 3.92
C LEU A 17 -3.85 17.53 4.38
N SER A 18 -4.67 18.06 3.48
CA SER A 18 -6.00 18.56 3.80
C SER A 18 -7.12 17.94 2.97
N ASP A 19 -6.82 17.33 1.83
CA ASP A 19 -7.83 16.73 0.99
C ASP A 19 -7.40 15.36 0.43
N PHE A 20 -8.39 14.68 -0.16
CA PHE A 20 -8.20 13.34 -0.69
C PHE A 20 -7.30 13.31 -1.93
N THR A 21 -7.32 14.37 -2.74
CA THR A 21 -6.49 14.48 -3.93
C THR A 21 -5.00 14.44 -3.56
N GLU A 22 -4.62 15.19 -2.54
CA GLU A 22 -3.24 15.20 -2.03
C GLU A 22 -2.82 13.83 -1.49
N LEU A 23 -3.74 13.13 -0.83
CA LEU A 23 -3.48 11.77 -0.34
C LEU A 23 -3.21 10.81 -1.51
N ILE A 24 -4.03 10.86 -2.55
CA ILE A 24 -3.87 10.01 -3.73
C ILE A 24 -2.56 10.32 -4.47
N GLU A 25 -2.18 11.57 -4.60
CA GLU A 25 -0.89 11.96 -5.20
C GLU A 25 0.29 11.40 -4.40
N MET A 26 0.21 11.40 -3.09
CA MET A 26 1.22 10.84 -2.21
C MET A 26 1.32 9.32 -2.36
N LEU A 27 0.19 8.64 -2.45
CA LEU A 27 0.13 7.18 -2.57
C LEU A 27 0.49 6.66 -3.97
N PHE A 28 0.29 7.48 -5.01
CA PHE A 28 0.58 7.13 -6.41
C PHE A 28 1.47 8.20 -7.04
N PRO A 29 2.72 8.35 -6.57
CA PRO A 29 3.57 9.44 -7.02
C PRO A 29 3.90 9.34 -8.50
N GLY A 30 3.73 10.48 -9.23
CA GLY A 30 4.13 10.60 -10.62
C GLY A 30 3.28 9.85 -11.63
N ASN A 31 2.13 9.31 -11.27
CA ASN A 31 1.28 8.57 -12.19
C ASN A 31 -0.18 9.04 -12.13
N ARG A 32 -0.50 10.00 -12.98
CA ARG A 32 -1.85 10.60 -13.03
C ARG A 32 -2.95 9.62 -13.39
N ASN A 33 -2.68 8.69 -14.30
CA ASN A 33 -3.67 7.70 -14.70
C ASN A 33 -4.05 6.77 -13.55
N GLN A 34 -3.07 6.30 -12.80
CA GLN A 34 -3.32 5.49 -11.62
C GLN A 34 -3.95 6.29 -10.48
N GLN A 35 -3.56 7.55 -10.29
CA GLN A 35 -4.20 8.45 -9.32
C GLN A 35 -5.68 8.58 -9.60
N HIS A 36 -6.05 8.84 -10.86
CA HIS A 36 -7.44 8.95 -11.28
C HIS A 36 -8.20 7.63 -11.06
N ALA A 37 -7.65 6.51 -11.49
CA ALA A 37 -8.26 5.20 -11.30
C ALA A 37 -8.44 4.86 -9.81
N ALA A 38 -7.44 5.15 -8.98
CA ALA A 38 -7.51 4.92 -7.54
C ALA A 38 -8.59 5.77 -6.87
N ALA A 39 -8.70 7.03 -7.27
CA ALA A 39 -9.76 7.91 -6.80
C ALA A 39 -11.15 7.40 -7.19
N CYS A 40 -11.30 6.94 -8.43
CA CYS A 40 -12.56 6.34 -8.91
C CYS A 40 -12.97 5.13 -8.07
N ILE A 41 -12.04 4.22 -7.82
CA ILE A 41 -12.28 3.02 -7.01
C ILE A 41 -12.68 3.43 -5.58
N PHE A 42 -11.92 4.30 -4.96
CA PHE A 42 -12.16 4.73 -3.59
C PHE A 42 -13.53 5.38 -3.44
N PHE A 43 -13.85 6.35 -4.28
CA PHE A 43 -15.13 7.04 -4.20
C PHE A 43 -16.32 6.14 -4.52
N GLU A 44 -16.15 5.24 -5.47
CA GLU A 44 -17.22 4.28 -5.78
C GLU A 44 -17.55 3.40 -4.58
N LEU A 45 -16.54 2.87 -3.91
CA LEU A 45 -16.72 2.05 -2.71
C LEU A 45 -17.25 2.85 -1.53
N LYS A 46 -16.85 4.10 -1.41
CA LYS A 46 -17.31 4.99 -0.34
C LYS A 46 -18.80 5.35 -0.51
N TRP A 47 -19.20 5.69 -1.73
CA TRP A 47 -20.60 6.06 -2.00
C TRP A 47 -21.56 4.90 -1.95
N THR A 48 -21.15 3.75 -2.44
CA THR A 48 -22.01 2.56 -2.39
C THR A 48 -22.27 2.11 -0.95
N GLY A 49 -21.29 2.28 -0.06
CA GLY A 49 -21.42 1.86 1.34
C GLY A 49 -21.63 0.36 1.55
N THR A 50 -21.55 -0.43 0.49
CA THR A 50 -21.75 -1.88 0.50
C THR A 50 -20.59 -2.57 -0.22
N ILE A 51 -20.58 -3.91 -0.16
CA ILE A 51 -19.62 -4.71 -0.90
C ILE A 51 -19.98 -4.67 -2.39
N VAL A 52 -19.05 -4.28 -3.24
CA VAL A 52 -19.20 -4.22 -4.70
C VAL A 52 -18.62 -5.50 -5.31
N PRO A 53 -19.43 -6.37 -5.92
CA PRO A 53 -18.95 -7.66 -6.42
C PRO A 53 -17.85 -7.58 -7.45
N ASN A 54 -17.89 -6.57 -8.32
CA ASN A 54 -16.93 -6.40 -9.42
C ASN A 54 -16.72 -4.93 -9.72
N LEU A 55 -15.47 -4.54 -9.96
CA LEU A 55 -15.09 -3.17 -10.29
C LEU A 55 -14.91 -2.94 -11.80
N GLY A 56 -15.16 -3.96 -12.63
CA GLY A 56 -14.98 -3.86 -14.08
C GLY A 56 -15.81 -2.78 -14.76
N TYR A 57 -17.00 -2.48 -14.25
CA TYR A 57 -17.86 -1.44 -14.80
C TYR A 57 -17.27 -0.04 -14.71
N LEU A 58 -16.29 0.18 -13.86
CA LEU A 58 -15.60 1.47 -13.73
C LEU A 58 -14.81 1.83 -14.99
N GLU A 59 -14.42 0.84 -15.80
CA GLU A 59 -13.75 1.08 -17.08
C GLU A 59 -14.61 1.95 -18.01
N SER A 60 -15.89 1.62 -18.11
CA SER A 60 -16.84 2.38 -18.93
C SER A 60 -17.31 3.65 -18.24
N LYS A 61 -17.60 3.56 -16.94
CA LYS A 61 -18.16 4.68 -16.18
C LYS A 61 -17.22 5.88 -16.11
N TYR A 62 -15.92 5.66 -15.99
CA TYR A 62 -14.93 6.72 -15.81
C TYR A 62 -13.90 6.76 -16.95
N ASP A 63 -14.11 6.01 -18.02
CA ASP A 63 -13.19 5.94 -19.16
C ASP A 63 -11.74 5.65 -18.73
N VAL A 64 -11.58 4.58 -17.95
CA VAL A 64 -10.29 4.13 -17.46
C VAL A 64 -9.93 2.81 -18.10
N SER A 65 -8.69 2.65 -18.58
CA SER A 65 -8.26 1.40 -19.16
C SER A 65 -8.22 0.27 -18.12
N ARG A 66 -8.53 -0.94 -18.54
CA ARG A 66 -8.54 -2.12 -17.68
C ARG A 66 -7.22 -2.33 -16.95
N ARG A 67 -6.11 -2.12 -17.64
CA ARG A 67 -4.75 -2.29 -17.10
C ARG A 67 -4.46 -1.29 -15.97
N VAL A 68 -4.81 -0.01 -16.19
CA VAL A 68 -4.63 1.05 -15.18
C VAL A 68 -5.51 0.78 -13.98
N LEU A 69 -6.76 0.40 -14.20
CA LEU A 69 -7.70 0.06 -13.13
C LEU A 69 -7.20 -1.11 -12.28
N GLN A 70 -6.72 -2.17 -12.92
CA GLN A 70 -6.19 -3.34 -12.20
C GLN A 70 -4.95 -3.01 -11.38
N ARG A 71 -4.04 -2.19 -11.90
CA ARG A 71 -2.83 -1.76 -11.20
C ARG A 71 -3.16 -0.88 -9.99
N ALA A 72 -4.08 0.07 -10.16
CA ALA A 72 -4.53 0.92 -9.06
C ALA A 72 -5.22 0.08 -7.97
N ARG A 73 -6.09 -0.83 -8.35
CA ARG A 73 -6.75 -1.76 -7.43
C ARG A 73 -5.74 -2.61 -6.65
N ALA A 74 -4.76 -3.17 -7.35
CA ALA A 74 -3.73 -3.98 -6.72
C ALA A 74 -2.93 -3.19 -5.68
N LYS A 75 -2.56 -1.95 -5.99
CA LYS A 75 -1.83 -1.09 -5.05
C LYS A 75 -2.68 -0.69 -3.85
N LEU A 76 -3.93 -0.29 -4.07
CA LEU A 76 -4.86 0.04 -2.98
C LEU A 76 -5.07 -1.16 -2.05
N SER A 77 -5.14 -2.36 -2.61
CA SER A 77 -5.26 -3.60 -1.85
C SER A 77 -3.99 -3.92 -1.04
N ARG A 78 -2.81 -3.77 -1.65
CA ARG A 78 -1.52 -3.97 -0.94
C ARG A 78 -1.34 -2.99 0.21
N LEU A 79 -1.74 -1.73 0.01
CA LEU A 79 -1.66 -0.71 1.06
C LEU A 79 -2.71 -0.92 2.17
N GLY A 80 -3.78 -1.64 1.88
CA GLY A 80 -4.84 -1.90 2.84
C GLY A 80 -5.95 -0.85 2.86
N LEU A 81 -6.08 -0.06 1.79
CA LEU A 81 -7.18 0.91 1.66
C LEU A 81 -8.48 0.26 1.21
N ILE A 82 -8.37 -0.82 0.45
CA ILE A 82 -9.50 -1.65 0.04
C ILE A 82 -9.17 -3.11 0.33
N GLU A 83 -10.22 -3.94 0.43
CA GLU A 83 -10.07 -5.37 0.60
C GLU A 83 -11.10 -6.14 -0.20
N HIS A 84 -10.73 -7.34 -0.62
CA HIS A 84 -11.64 -8.28 -1.25
C HIS A 84 -12.19 -9.23 -0.20
N VAL A 85 -13.51 -9.35 -0.16
CA VAL A 85 -14.23 -10.24 0.76
C VAL A 85 -14.69 -11.47 -0.01
N SER A 86 -14.39 -12.65 0.51
CA SER A 86 -14.77 -13.92 -0.11
C SER A 86 -16.13 -14.42 0.39
N TYR A 87 -16.77 -15.27 -0.39
CA TYR A 87 -18.01 -15.96 -0.02
C TYR A 87 -17.93 -16.74 1.29
N LEU A 88 -16.74 -17.23 1.63
CA LEU A 88 -16.53 -18.06 2.80
C LEU A 88 -16.48 -17.26 4.10
N ASN A 89 -16.51 -15.94 4.01
CA ASN A 89 -16.49 -15.10 5.19
C ASN A 89 -17.90 -14.89 5.74
N SER A 90 -18.25 -15.62 6.81
CA SER A 90 -19.56 -15.56 7.45
C SER A 90 -19.89 -14.17 8.01
N ARG A 91 -18.88 -13.35 8.32
CA ARG A 91 -19.03 -11.99 8.83
C ARG A 91 -19.86 -11.09 7.90
N TYR A 92 -19.82 -11.35 6.60
CA TYR A 92 -20.48 -10.55 5.59
C TYR A 92 -21.69 -11.23 4.94
N GLY A 93 -22.23 -12.26 5.60
CA GLY A 93 -23.45 -12.92 5.17
C GLY A 93 -23.40 -13.57 3.79
N GLY A 94 -22.24 -14.14 3.42
CA GLY A 94 -22.05 -14.78 2.11
C GLY A 94 -21.84 -13.82 0.96
N ARG A 95 -21.74 -12.51 1.20
CA ARG A 95 -21.41 -11.52 0.17
C ARG A 95 -19.94 -11.60 -0.22
N HIS A 96 -19.65 -11.31 -1.47
CA HIS A 96 -18.28 -11.27 -1.97
C HIS A 96 -18.06 -9.99 -2.76
N GLY A 97 -16.81 -9.56 -2.86
CA GLY A 97 -16.43 -8.40 -3.65
C GLY A 97 -15.50 -7.45 -2.88
N TRP A 98 -15.52 -6.20 -3.28
CA TRP A 98 -14.61 -5.17 -2.81
C TRP A 98 -15.31 -4.22 -1.85
N ARG A 99 -14.56 -3.77 -0.85
CA ARG A 99 -15.01 -2.79 0.13
C ARG A 99 -13.83 -1.94 0.60
N LEU A 100 -14.13 -0.80 1.22
CA LEU A 100 -13.12 0.00 1.90
C LEU A 100 -12.61 -0.75 3.13
N SER A 101 -11.32 -0.61 3.42
CA SER A 101 -10.68 -1.22 4.57
C SER A 101 -9.96 -0.17 5.41
N SER A 102 -9.89 -0.41 6.70
CA SER A 102 -9.12 0.42 7.64
C SER A 102 -7.72 -0.14 7.93
N ARG A 103 -7.30 -1.15 7.20
CA ARG A 103 -5.98 -1.78 7.40
C ARG A 103 -4.83 -0.82 7.18
N PHE A 104 -4.99 0.13 6.26
CA PHE A 104 -3.97 1.15 5.98
C PHE A 104 -3.71 2.01 7.23
N GLU A 105 -4.75 2.60 7.81
CA GLU A 105 -4.63 3.41 9.01
C GLU A 105 -4.11 2.59 10.19
N THR A 106 -4.61 1.38 10.35
CA THR A 106 -4.15 0.47 11.41
C THR A 106 -2.66 0.15 11.27
N SER A 107 -2.22 -0.14 10.06
CA SER A 107 -0.80 -0.42 9.77
C SER A 107 0.08 0.79 10.04
N LEU A 108 -0.37 1.99 9.70
CA LEU A 108 0.37 3.23 9.99
C LEU A 108 0.50 3.47 11.50
N ARG A 109 -0.57 3.24 12.27
CA ARG A 109 -0.53 3.35 13.73
C ARG A 109 0.44 2.34 14.34
N GLN A 110 0.39 1.10 13.87
CA GLN A 110 1.31 0.05 14.31
C GLN A 110 2.76 0.40 13.98
N LEU A 111 3.01 0.91 12.77
CA LEU A 111 4.34 1.33 12.37
C LEU A 111 4.86 2.46 13.25
N ALA A 112 4.02 3.48 13.53
CA ALA A 112 4.36 4.59 14.40
C ALA A 112 4.72 4.10 15.81
N GLU A 113 3.92 3.18 16.36
CA GLU A 113 4.16 2.60 17.69
C GLU A 113 5.48 1.80 17.72
N LYS A 114 5.71 0.96 16.70
CA LYS A 114 6.96 0.18 16.61
C LYS A 114 8.19 1.09 16.45
N CYS A 115 8.09 2.16 15.68
CA CYS A 115 9.16 3.14 15.57
C CYS A 115 9.50 3.77 16.93
N SER A 116 8.48 4.14 17.71
CA SER A 116 8.68 4.70 19.05
C SER A 116 9.36 3.70 19.99
N VAL A 117 8.87 2.46 20.02
CA VAL A 117 9.45 1.40 20.86
C VAL A 117 10.90 1.12 20.49
N LEU A 118 11.21 1.00 19.20
CA LEU A 118 12.55 0.72 18.73
C LEU A 118 13.51 1.88 19.01
N ARG A 119 13.05 3.13 18.92
CA ARG A 119 13.86 4.31 19.23
C ARG A 119 14.21 4.38 20.72
N GLU A 120 13.28 4.03 21.59
CA GLU A 120 13.46 4.10 23.04
C GLU A 120 14.20 2.90 23.60
N LYS A 121 14.25 1.79 22.87
CA LYS A 121 14.92 0.57 23.31
C LYS A 121 16.42 0.78 23.44
N THR A 122 16.96 0.48 24.61
CA THR A 122 18.41 0.49 24.85
C THR A 122 19.03 -0.75 24.20
N VAL A 123 20.01 -0.54 23.33
CA VAL A 123 20.69 -1.61 22.61
C VAL A 123 22.14 -1.67 23.07
N GLY A 124 22.60 -2.86 23.50
CA GLY A 124 23.99 -3.09 23.87
C GLY A 124 24.91 -3.08 22.63
N THR A 125 26.21 -2.84 22.85
CA THR A 125 27.21 -2.76 21.75
C THR A 125 27.22 -4.02 20.90
N ARG A 126 27.19 -5.20 21.53
CA ARG A 126 27.20 -6.49 20.84
C ARG A 126 25.94 -6.69 19.98
N GLU A 127 24.79 -6.36 20.50
CA GLU A 127 23.51 -6.44 19.78
C GLU A 127 23.49 -5.52 18.57
N LYS A 128 23.97 -4.28 18.74
CA LYS A 128 24.12 -3.30 17.66
C LYS A 128 25.03 -3.84 16.55
N ASP A 129 26.18 -4.38 16.89
CA ASP A 129 27.12 -4.90 15.93
C ASP A 129 26.53 -6.09 15.15
N ASN A 130 25.79 -6.98 15.83
CA ASN A 130 25.11 -8.09 15.17
C ASN A 130 24.06 -7.63 14.17
N MET A 131 23.25 -6.62 14.51
CA MET A 131 22.27 -6.06 13.60
C MET A 131 22.90 -5.44 12.36
N LEU A 132 24.00 -4.69 12.54
CA LEU A 132 24.73 -4.07 11.43
C LEU A 132 25.36 -5.12 10.51
N LEU A 133 25.91 -6.20 11.07
CA LEU A 133 26.44 -7.30 10.29
C LEU A 133 25.38 -7.99 9.43
N GLN A 134 24.18 -8.22 9.97
CA GLN A 134 23.06 -8.79 9.21
C GLN A 134 22.70 -7.92 8.00
N LEU A 135 22.66 -6.61 8.16
CA LEU A 135 22.36 -5.68 7.06
C LEU A 135 23.47 -5.65 6.01
N VAL A 136 24.73 -5.75 6.42
CA VAL A 136 25.88 -5.82 5.50
C VAL A 136 25.84 -7.11 4.70
N ASP A 137 25.60 -8.25 5.34
CA ASP A 137 25.52 -9.56 4.66
C ASP A 137 24.39 -9.58 3.62
N ALA A 138 23.21 -9.07 3.95
CA ALA A 138 22.10 -8.96 3.02
C ALA A 138 22.45 -8.09 1.81
N ARG A 139 23.18 -6.97 2.04
CA ARG A 139 23.61 -6.06 0.97
C ARG A 139 24.65 -6.72 0.06
N GLN A 140 25.61 -7.47 0.61
CA GLN A 140 26.59 -8.21 -0.16
C GLN A 140 25.93 -9.26 -1.05
N HIS A 141 24.93 -9.96 -0.54
CA HIS A 141 24.18 -10.97 -1.30
C HIS A 141 23.49 -10.38 -2.51
N VAL A 142 22.88 -9.19 -2.38
CA VAL A 142 22.22 -8.46 -3.47
C VAL A 142 23.27 -7.98 -4.50
N GLY A 143 24.45 -7.52 -4.04
CA GLY A 143 25.53 -7.04 -4.90
C GLY A 143 26.16 -8.13 -5.77
N TRP A 144 26.19 -9.36 -5.29
CA TRP A 144 26.74 -10.49 -6.05
C TRP A 144 25.83 -10.92 -7.21
N GLY A 145 24.52 -10.83 -7.04
CA GLY A 145 23.56 -11.16 -8.08
C GLY A 145 23.65 -10.23 -9.32
N THR A 146 24.03 -8.98 -9.11
CA THR A 146 24.17 -8.01 -10.21
C THR A 146 25.49 -8.14 -10.97
N ARG A 147 26.52 -8.73 -10.37
CA ARG A 147 27.82 -8.91 -11.04
C ARG A 147 27.83 -10.08 -12.02
N ASP A 148 27.03 -11.09 -11.76
CA ASP A 148 26.96 -12.28 -12.62
C ASP A 148 26.13 -12.03 -13.89
N GLU A 149 25.29 -11.00 -13.89
CA GLU A 149 24.50 -10.61 -15.08
C GLU A 149 25.30 -9.73 -16.06
N GLU A 150 26.39 -9.10 -15.63
CA GLU A 150 27.24 -8.26 -16.51
C GLU A 150 28.35 -9.03 -17.21
N LYS A 151 28.46 -10.30 -16.98
CA LYS A 151 29.43 -11.18 -17.66
C LYS A 151 28.76 -12.11 -18.66
#